data_d170b7789fd0aaad65c10e7c692fe25e
#
_entry.id   d170b7789fd0aaad65c10e7c692fe25e
#
_cell.length_a   1.000
_cell.length_b   1.000
_cell.length_c   1.000
_cell.angle_alpha   90.00
_cell.angle_beta   90.00
_cell.angle_gamma   90.00
#
_symmetry.space_group_name_H-M   'P 1'
#
loop_
_entity.id
_entity.type
_entity.pdbx_description
1 polymer ?
#
loop_
_entity_poly.entity_id
_entity_poly.type
_entity_poly.pdbx_seq_one_letter_code
_entity_poly.pdbx_strand_id
1 'polypeptide(L)'
;HVVLFVSQAMKEAADQLEYAVRTASPSTKIRRVSIEKVDDDNEVRSLVFELAFEFESSNPIVNVTGGTKLMAFGALTGAYDAGLPAFYLNVQNNVISILRGGKENRREFVAPIAVKLNLKTYLAAYGYEAGAGELPSLSYKEEQLAESLISKQSQRSVLSTLNWIAAEAQE
;
A
#
# COMPACT_ATOMS: atom_id res chain seq x y z
N HIS A 1 4.96 12.46 -3.91
CA HIS A 1 3.76 12.75 -3.11
C HIS A 1 2.89 11.50 -3.04
N VAL A 2 2.20 11.30 -1.90
CA VAL A 2 1.18 10.28 -1.71
C VAL A 2 -0.08 10.98 -1.21
N VAL A 3 -1.23 10.67 -1.83
CA VAL A 3 -2.55 11.09 -1.35
C VAL A 3 -3.28 9.87 -0.85
N LEU A 4 -3.71 9.89 0.40
CA LEU A 4 -4.46 8.80 1.05
C LEU A 4 -5.93 9.21 1.17
N PHE A 5 -6.81 8.43 0.56
CA PHE A 5 -8.25 8.54 0.78
C PHE A 5 -8.63 7.77 2.04
N VAL A 6 -9.16 8.45 3.03
CA VAL A 6 -9.34 7.90 4.38
C VAL A 6 -10.78 8.05 4.83
N SER A 7 -11.47 6.94 5.03
CA SER A 7 -12.78 6.94 5.69
C SER A 7 -12.61 7.05 7.21
N GLN A 8 -13.69 7.41 7.91
CA GLN A 8 -13.68 7.52 9.38
C GLN A 8 -13.20 6.23 10.06
N ALA A 9 -13.62 5.07 9.55
CA ALA A 9 -13.27 3.76 10.10
C ALA A 9 -11.79 3.38 9.88
N MET A 10 -11.11 4.05 8.93
CA MET A 10 -9.73 3.72 8.54
C MET A 10 -8.70 4.73 9.04
N LYS A 11 -9.08 5.63 9.93
CA LYS A 11 -8.15 6.67 10.44
C LYS A 11 -6.92 6.07 11.10
N GLU A 12 -7.10 5.10 11.98
CA GLU A 12 -5.99 4.45 12.68
C GLU A 12 -5.06 3.70 11.70
N ALA A 13 -5.62 2.95 10.77
CA ALA A 13 -4.83 2.29 9.73
C ALA A 13 -4.09 3.29 8.82
N ALA A 14 -4.68 4.47 8.57
CA ALA A 14 -4.02 5.54 7.83
C ALA A 14 -2.85 6.15 8.61
N ASP A 15 -2.97 6.28 9.96
CA ASP A 15 -1.87 6.72 10.82
C ASP A 15 -0.69 5.75 10.75
N GLN A 16 -0.97 4.46 10.85
CA GLN A 16 0.03 3.40 10.75
C GLN A 16 0.70 3.37 9.38
N LEU A 17 -0.08 3.48 8.30
CA LEU A 17 0.45 3.52 6.94
C LEU A 17 1.31 4.76 6.70
N GLU A 18 0.87 5.93 7.17
CA GLU A 18 1.67 7.15 7.06
C GLU A 18 2.99 7.02 7.81
N TYR A 19 2.99 6.47 9.02
CA TYR A 19 4.19 6.20 9.78
C TYR A 19 5.14 5.26 9.03
N ALA A 20 4.62 4.16 8.47
CA ALA A 20 5.40 3.22 7.68
C ALA A 20 6.01 3.86 6.43
N VAL A 21 5.22 4.66 5.69
CA VAL A 21 5.71 5.38 4.50
C VAL A 21 6.80 6.38 4.88
N ARG A 22 6.63 7.16 5.94
CA ARG A 22 7.65 8.11 6.42
C ARG A 22 8.91 7.42 6.91
N THR A 23 8.78 6.24 7.51
CA THR A 23 9.92 5.43 7.93
C THR A 23 10.72 4.91 6.73
N ALA A 24 10.03 4.47 5.68
CA ALA A 24 10.66 3.95 4.46
C ALA A 24 11.19 5.06 3.55
N SER A 25 10.52 6.21 3.52
CA SER A 25 10.85 7.35 2.66
C SER A 25 10.53 8.68 3.36
N PRO A 26 11.43 9.20 4.22
CA PRO A 26 11.19 10.39 5.04
C PRO A 26 10.85 11.66 4.25
N SER A 27 11.29 11.76 3.01
CA SER A 27 11.02 12.90 2.12
C SER A 27 9.63 12.85 1.46
N THR A 28 8.89 11.75 1.61
CA THR A 28 7.57 11.60 1.00
C THR A 28 6.57 12.55 1.66
N LYS A 29 5.99 13.43 0.84
CA LYS A 29 4.87 14.28 1.29
C LYS A 29 3.59 13.48 1.23
N ILE A 30 2.87 13.43 2.36
CA ILE A 30 1.61 12.69 2.49
C ILE A 30 0.49 13.70 2.75
N ARG A 31 -0.59 13.57 2.01
CA ARG A 31 -1.84 14.31 2.21
C ARG A 31 -2.97 13.33 2.44
N ARG A 32 -3.85 13.62 3.39
CA ARG A 32 -5.07 12.85 3.63
C ARG A 32 -6.28 13.58 3.08
N VAL A 33 -7.15 12.85 2.45
CA VAL A 33 -8.44 13.31 1.97
C VAL A 33 -9.51 12.44 2.62
N SER A 34 -10.40 13.07 3.36
CA SER A 34 -11.49 12.36 4.02
C SER A 34 -12.55 11.93 3.02
N ILE A 35 -13.04 10.70 3.17
CA ILE A 35 -14.23 10.19 2.49
C ILE A 35 -15.33 10.08 3.53
N GLU A 36 -16.44 10.77 3.29
CA GLU A 36 -17.58 10.76 4.21
C GLU A 36 -18.54 9.62 3.90
N LYS A 37 -18.77 9.34 2.62
CA LYS A 37 -19.73 8.33 2.15
C LYS A 37 -18.99 7.20 1.43
N VAL A 38 -18.60 6.18 2.19
CA VAL A 38 -17.87 5.01 1.66
C VAL A 38 -18.68 4.16 0.66
N ASP A 39 -20.01 4.36 0.65
CA ASP A 39 -20.94 3.65 -0.23
C ASP A 39 -21.37 4.51 -1.44
N ASP A 40 -20.78 5.69 -1.60
CA ASP A 40 -21.03 6.60 -2.71
C ASP A 40 -19.77 6.67 -3.60
N ASP A 41 -19.82 5.97 -4.73
CA ASP A 41 -18.72 5.96 -5.69
C ASP A 41 -18.52 7.33 -6.37
N ASN A 42 -19.57 8.17 -6.44
CA ASN A 42 -19.48 9.50 -7.03
C ASN A 42 -18.66 10.46 -6.17
N GLU A 43 -18.70 10.33 -4.84
CA GLU A 43 -17.83 11.13 -3.97
C GLU A 43 -16.36 10.87 -4.29
N VAL A 44 -15.96 9.58 -4.31
CA VAL A 44 -14.57 9.19 -4.61
C VAL A 44 -14.18 9.58 -6.02
N ARG A 45 -15.08 9.40 -7.01
CA ARG A 45 -14.87 9.81 -8.40
C ARG A 45 -14.57 11.31 -8.51
N SER A 46 -15.38 12.15 -7.88
CA SER A 46 -15.22 13.60 -7.89
C SER A 46 -13.90 14.03 -7.23
N LEU A 47 -13.58 13.47 -6.07
CA LEU A 47 -12.33 13.76 -5.36
C LEU A 47 -11.09 13.38 -6.19
N VAL A 48 -11.11 12.23 -6.85
CA VAL A 48 -9.99 11.81 -7.73
C VAL A 48 -9.87 12.75 -8.91
N PHE A 49 -10.99 13.12 -9.53
CA PHE A 49 -11.02 14.04 -10.66
C PHE A 49 -10.45 15.41 -10.28
N GLU A 50 -10.87 16.00 -9.16
CA GLU A 50 -10.38 17.29 -8.66
C GLU A 50 -8.88 17.26 -8.38
N LEU A 51 -8.41 16.21 -7.67
CA LEU A 51 -6.99 16.05 -7.35
C LEU A 51 -6.12 15.83 -8.59
N ALA A 52 -6.66 15.25 -9.66
CA ALA A 52 -5.95 15.06 -10.91
C ALA A 52 -5.41 16.38 -11.46
N PHE A 53 -6.22 17.44 -11.44
CA PHE A 53 -5.80 18.78 -11.89
C PHE A 53 -4.77 19.40 -10.94
N GLU A 54 -4.93 19.23 -9.63
CA GLU A 54 -3.98 19.76 -8.67
C GLU A 54 -2.58 19.15 -8.82
N PHE A 55 -2.50 17.87 -9.17
CA PHE A 55 -1.25 17.12 -9.31
C PHE A 55 -0.83 16.85 -10.77
N GLU A 56 -1.43 17.51 -11.76
CA GLU A 56 -1.18 17.28 -13.18
C GLU A 56 0.32 17.28 -13.53
N SER A 57 1.07 18.24 -13.02
CA SER A 57 2.52 18.35 -13.27
C SER A 57 3.35 17.18 -12.71
N SER A 58 2.78 16.38 -11.82
CA SER A 58 3.45 15.25 -11.15
C SER A 58 3.17 13.91 -11.81
N ASN A 59 2.41 13.86 -12.91
CA ASN A 59 1.98 12.63 -13.58
C ASN A 59 1.39 11.59 -12.60
N PRO A 60 0.31 11.92 -11.91
CA PRO A 60 -0.25 11.05 -10.88
C PRO A 60 -0.76 9.73 -11.45
N ILE A 61 -0.74 8.69 -10.61
CA ILE A 61 -1.32 7.39 -10.89
C ILE A 61 -2.21 6.98 -9.72
N VAL A 62 -3.38 6.41 -10.02
CA VAL A 62 -4.37 6.05 -9.00
C VAL A 62 -4.24 4.58 -8.62
N ASN A 63 -4.07 4.30 -7.33
CA ASN A 63 -4.09 2.93 -6.80
C ASN A 63 -5.52 2.50 -6.47
N VAL A 64 -6.02 1.48 -7.17
CA VAL A 64 -7.36 0.90 -6.96
C VAL A 64 -7.33 -0.49 -6.34
N THR A 65 -6.23 -0.85 -5.68
CA THR A 65 -6.06 -2.16 -5.05
C THR A 65 -6.86 -2.28 -3.75
N GLY A 66 -6.91 -1.20 -2.97
CA GLY A 66 -7.53 -1.17 -1.64
C GLY A 66 -8.88 -0.45 -1.61
N GLY A 67 -9.46 -0.38 -0.41
CA GLY A 67 -10.75 0.25 -0.18
C GLY A 67 -11.93 -0.72 -0.41
N THR A 68 -13.17 -0.20 -0.28
CA THR A 68 -14.36 -0.94 -0.66
C THR A 68 -14.44 -1.07 -2.19
N LYS A 69 -15.28 -1.99 -2.69
CA LYS A 69 -15.49 -2.14 -4.14
C LYS A 69 -16.00 -0.85 -4.78
N LEU A 70 -16.89 -0.13 -4.10
CA LEU A 70 -17.44 1.13 -4.59
C LEU A 70 -16.38 2.24 -4.60
N MET A 71 -15.55 2.32 -3.56
CA MET A 71 -14.42 3.25 -3.56
C MET A 71 -13.43 2.96 -4.71
N ALA A 72 -13.07 1.69 -4.93
CA ALA A 72 -12.18 1.32 -6.02
C ALA A 72 -12.80 1.62 -7.40
N PHE A 73 -14.11 1.40 -7.56
CA PHE A 73 -14.85 1.71 -8.77
C PHE A 73 -14.91 3.22 -9.02
N GLY A 74 -15.25 4.02 -8.01
CA GLY A 74 -15.26 5.47 -8.09
C GLY A 74 -13.87 6.04 -8.42
N ALA A 75 -12.82 5.52 -7.75
CA ALA A 75 -11.44 5.94 -8.02
C ALA A 75 -10.99 5.61 -9.46
N LEU A 76 -11.35 4.42 -9.97
CA LEU A 76 -11.05 4.03 -11.35
C LEU A 76 -11.78 4.92 -12.35
N THR A 77 -13.06 5.20 -12.12
CA THR A 77 -13.87 6.03 -13.00
C THR A 77 -13.36 7.48 -12.98
N GLY A 78 -13.06 8.03 -11.80
CA GLY A 78 -12.48 9.37 -11.69
C GLY A 78 -11.11 9.49 -12.36
N ALA A 79 -10.27 8.44 -12.26
CA ALA A 79 -9.01 8.39 -13.00
C ALA A 79 -9.24 8.43 -14.52
N TYR A 80 -10.20 7.66 -15.02
CA TYR A 80 -10.52 7.65 -16.47
C TYR A 80 -11.06 8.98 -16.96
N ASP A 81 -11.95 9.61 -16.20
CA ASP A 81 -12.49 10.94 -16.54
C ASP A 81 -11.38 12.00 -16.59
N ALA A 82 -10.39 11.88 -15.74
CA ALA A 82 -9.22 12.77 -15.69
C ALA A 82 -8.10 12.38 -16.68
N GLY A 83 -8.26 11.30 -17.44
CA GLY A 83 -7.20 10.80 -18.34
C GLY A 83 -5.99 10.19 -17.63
N LEU A 84 -6.11 9.87 -16.34
CA LEU A 84 -5.03 9.31 -15.55
C LEU A 84 -4.96 7.79 -15.68
N PRO A 85 -3.75 7.21 -15.59
CA PRO A 85 -3.60 5.77 -15.39
C PRO A 85 -4.00 5.39 -13.97
N ALA A 86 -4.62 4.22 -13.83
CA ALA A 86 -4.81 3.56 -12.56
C ALA A 86 -4.02 2.25 -12.51
N PHE A 87 -3.75 1.72 -11.32
CA PHE A 87 -3.16 0.40 -11.19
C PHE A 87 -3.87 -0.44 -10.14
N TYR A 88 -3.88 -1.74 -10.41
CA TYR A 88 -4.34 -2.76 -9.48
C TYR A 88 -3.21 -3.74 -9.21
N LEU A 89 -2.92 -4.01 -7.94
CA LEU A 89 -1.92 -4.99 -7.52
C LEU A 89 -2.61 -6.32 -7.17
N ASN A 90 -2.33 -7.35 -7.96
CA ASN A 90 -2.69 -8.71 -7.60
C ASN A 90 -1.57 -9.33 -6.76
N VAL A 91 -1.76 -9.32 -5.45
CA VAL A 91 -0.76 -9.85 -4.49
C VAL A 91 -0.52 -11.34 -4.66
N GLN A 92 -1.52 -12.10 -5.11
CA GLN A 92 -1.40 -13.57 -5.25
C GLN A 92 -0.41 -13.96 -6.35
N ASN A 93 -0.39 -13.18 -7.43
CA ASN A 93 0.41 -13.47 -8.61
C ASN A 93 1.59 -12.50 -8.79
N ASN A 94 1.76 -11.55 -7.87
CA ASN A 94 2.75 -10.46 -7.98
C ASN A 94 2.64 -9.68 -9.30
N VAL A 95 1.41 -9.45 -9.76
CA VAL A 95 1.14 -8.75 -11.02
C VAL A 95 0.56 -7.38 -10.74
N ILE A 96 1.16 -6.36 -11.34
CA ILE A 96 0.57 -5.02 -11.41
C ILE A 96 -0.11 -4.87 -12.76
N SER A 97 -1.42 -4.65 -12.74
CA SER A 97 -2.19 -4.33 -13.93
C SER A 97 -2.32 -2.81 -14.02
N ILE A 98 -1.78 -2.20 -15.07
CA ILE A 98 -2.01 -0.79 -15.39
C ILE A 98 -3.28 -0.68 -16.23
N LEU A 99 -4.20 0.12 -15.74
CA LEU A 99 -5.51 0.36 -16.34
C LEU A 99 -5.53 1.79 -16.90
N ARG A 100 -5.93 1.93 -18.17
CA ARG A 100 -6.07 3.24 -18.80
C ARG A 100 -7.43 3.30 -19.50
N GLY A 101 -8.05 4.45 -19.61
CA GLY A 101 -9.29 4.63 -20.37
C GLY A 101 -9.05 4.42 -21.90
N GLY A 102 -9.96 3.73 -22.63
CA GLY A 102 -9.88 3.50 -24.09
C GLY A 102 -9.75 2.02 -24.50
N LYS A 103 -9.55 1.69 -25.78
CA LYS A 103 -9.62 0.32 -26.31
C LYS A 103 -8.34 -0.54 -26.15
N GLU A 104 -7.19 0.03 -25.83
CA GLU A 104 -5.90 -0.70 -25.70
C GLU A 104 -5.37 -0.66 -24.27
N ASN A 105 -6.08 -1.19 -23.29
CA ASN A 105 -6.12 -0.46 -22.04
C ASN A 105 -5.58 -1.20 -20.85
N ARG A 106 -5.13 -2.44 -21.02
CA ARG A 106 -4.57 -3.21 -19.92
C ARG A 106 -3.16 -3.64 -20.25
N ARG A 107 -2.19 -3.16 -19.51
CA ARG A 107 -0.83 -3.70 -19.50
C ARG A 107 -0.58 -4.38 -18.17
N GLU A 108 -0.11 -5.60 -18.21
CA GLU A 108 0.28 -6.35 -17.02
C GLU A 108 1.79 -6.40 -16.94
N PHE A 109 2.32 -6.15 -15.76
CA PHE A 109 3.72 -6.31 -15.46
C PHE A 109 3.84 -7.28 -14.30
N VAL A 110 4.69 -8.27 -14.44
CA VAL A 110 5.18 -8.99 -13.27
C VAL A 110 6.04 -8.01 -12.52
N ALA A 111 5.51 -7.49 -11.43
CA ALA A 111 6.33 -6.66 -10.55
C ALA A 111 7.31 -7.60 -9.87
N PRO A 112 8.60 -7.44 -10.04
CA PRO A 112 9.53 -7.96 -9.07
C PRO A 112 9.32 -7.12 -7.81
N ILE A 113 8.33 -7.50 -6.99
CA ILE A 113 8.16 -6.88 -5.66
C ILE A 113 9.29 -7.46 -4.79
N ALA A 114 10.51 -7.16 -5.18
CA ALA A 114 11.63 -7.16 -4.27
C ALA A 114 11.58 -5.87 -3.42
N VAL A 115 10.41 -5.55 -2.90
CA VAL A 115 10.34 -4.60 -1.80
C VAL A 115 10.95 -5.33 -0.62
N LYS A 116 12.21 -5.07 -0.37
CA LYS A 116 12.86 -5.40 0.91
C LYS A 116 12.19 -4.54 1.98
N LEU A 117 10.98 -4.91 2.36
CA LEU A 117 10.38 -4.40 3.59
C LEU A 117 11.29 -4.89 4.72
N ASN A 118 12.01 -3.98 5.35
CA ASN A 118 12.68 -4.33 6.58
C ASN A 118 11.62 -4.57 7.66
N LEU A 119 11.95 -5.37 8.63
CA LEU A 119 11.04 -5.73 9.73
C LEU A 119 10.47 -4.49 10.43
N LYS A 120 11.27 -3.44 10.62
CA LYS A 120 10.83 -2.18 11.23
C LYS A 120 9.69 -1.52 10.45
N THR A 121 9.81 -1.42 9.13
CA THR A 121 8.75 -0.84 8.27
C THR A 121 7.50 -1.72 8.26
N TYR A 122 7.68 -3.04 8.27
CA TYR A 122 6.58 -3.99 8.35
C TYR A 122 5.81 -3.84 9.67
N LEU A 123 6.49 -3.86 10.80
CA LEU A 123 5.87 -3.69 12.13
C LEU A 123 5.18 -2.33 12.25
N ALA A 124 5.81 -1.27 11.73
CA ALA A 124 5.22 0.06 11.71
C ALA A 124 3.88 0.11 10.96
N ALA A 125 3.75 -0.63 9.85
CA ALA A 125 2.51 -0.72 9.09
C ALA A 125 1.36 -1.42 9.85
N TYR A 126 1.67 -2.14 10.92
CA TYR A 126 0.71 -2.77 11.83
C TYR A 126 0.58 -2.03 13.17
N GLY A 127 1.15 -0.84 13.29
CA GLY A 127 1.07 -0.02 14.51
C GLY A 127 2.04 -0.41 15.62
N TYR A 128 2.96 -1.32 15.35
CA TYR A 128 4.00 -1.67 16.31
C TYR A 128 5.18 -0.71 16.19
N GLU A 129 5.47 0.03 17.25
CA GLU A 129 6.75 0.72 17.36
C GLU A 129 7.84 -0.32 17.63
N ALA A 130 8.79 -0.44 16.70
CA ALA A 130 10.03 -1.14 17.04
C ALA A 130 10.67 -0.34 18.18
N GLY A 131 10.63 -0.88 19.39
CA GLY A 131 11.19 -0.21 20.57
C GLY A 131 12.60 0.27 20.28
N ALA A 132 12.97 1.39 20.90
CA ALA A 132 14.33 1.96 20.79
C ALA A 132 15.43 1.07 21.41
N GLY A 133 15.09 -0.13 21.87
CA GLY A 133 16.05 -1.16 22.19
C GLY A 133 16.77 -1.57 20.91
N GLU A 134 18.08 -1.52 20.90
CA GLU A 134 18.88 -2.17 19.89
C GLU A 134 18.35 -3.59 19.73
N LEU A 135 17.73 -3.89 18.59
CA LEU A 135 17.47 -5.29 18.24
C LEU A 135 18.82 -5.98 18.38
N PRO A 136 18.92 -7.07 19.18
CA PRO A 136 20.15 -7.80 19.28
C PRO A 136 20.61 -8.05 17.85
N SER A 137 21.83 -7.64 17.54
CA SER A 137 22.40 -7.84 16.21
C SER A 137 22.26 -9.34 15.93
N LEU A 138 21.43 -9.66 14.94
CA LEU A 138 21.29 -11.04 14.48
C LEU A 138 22.69 -11.53 14.18
N SER A 139 23.05 -12.67 14.71
CA SER A 139 24.30 -13.30 14.34
C SER A 139 24.26 -13.59 12.83
N TYR A 140 25.40 -13.62 12.17
CA TYR A 140 25.50 -13.93 10.74
C TYR A 140 24.69 -15.18 10.33
N LYS A 141 24.59 -16.17 11.23
CA LYS A 141 23.77 -17.38 11.03
C LYS A 141 22.26 -17.09 11.06
N GLU A 142 21.82 -16.19 11.90
CA GLU A 142 20.40 -15.80 12.01
C GLU A 142 19.99 -14.91 10.83
N GLU A 143 20.89 -14.04 10.34
CA GLU A 143 20.66 -13.30 9.10
C GLU A 143 20.55 -14.23 7.89
N GLN A 144 21.44 -15.21 7.74
CA GLN A 144 21.38 -16.20 6.68
C GLN A 144 20.11 -17.07 6.79
N LEU A 145 19.70 -17.44 7.99
CA LEU A 145 18.46 -18.18 8.20
C LEU A 145 17.25 -17.34 7.83
N ALA A 146 17.20 -16.08 8.24
CA ALA A 146 16.12 -15.15 7.86
C ALA A 146 16.06 -14.94 6.36
N GLU A 147 17.20 -14.73 5.70
CA GLU A 147 17.26 -14.61 4.24
C GLU A 147 16.84 -15.92 3.53
N SER A 148 17.24 -17.07 4.06
CA SER A 148 16.84 -18.38 3.54
C SER A 148 15.32 -18.61 3.70
N LEU A 149 14.73 -18.21 4.82
CA LEU A 149 13.29 -18.30 5.06
C LEU A 149 12.53 -17.37 4.10
N ILE A 150 13.01 -16.15 3.88
CA ILE A 150 12.41 -15.19 2.96
C ILE A 150 12.53 -15.68 1.51
N SER A 151 13.63 -16.32 1.13
CA SER A 151 13.87 -16.77 -0.24
C SER A 151 13.19 -18.10 -0.61
N LYS A 152 12.94 -18.98 0.36
CA LYS A 152 12.45 -20.34 0.13
C LYS A 152 10.95 -20.53 0.33
N GLN A 153 10.28 -19.60 1.01
CA GLN A 153 8.85 -19.72 1.28
C GLN A 153 8.04 -18.82 0.36
N SER A 154 6.95 -19.36 -0.21
CA SER A 154 5.93 -18.56 -0.86
C SER A 154 5.49 -17.45 0.12
N GLN A 155 5.26 -16.24 -0.37
CA GLN A 155 4.88 -15.06 0.45
C GLN A 155 3.75 -15.34 1.46
N ARG A 156 2.86 -16.31 1.19
CA ARG A 156 1.81 -16.76 2.10
C ARG A 156 2.34 -17.38 3.41
N SER A 157 3.42 -18.13 3.36
CA SER A 157 3.95 -18.78 4.55
C SER A 157 4.76 -17.82 5.43
N VAL A 158 5.40 -16.83 4.83
CA VAL A 158 6.10 -15.77 5.58
C VAL A 158 5.12 -14.92 6.36
N LEU A 159 4.03 -14.46 5.70
CA LEU A 159 2.98 -13.68 6.37
C LEU A 159 2.28 -14.48 7.47
N SER A 160 2.01 -15.78 7.26
CA SER A 160 1.41 -16.62 8.30
C SER A 160 2.36 -16.84 9.49
N THR A 161 3.65 -16.99 9.24
CA THR A 161 4.67 -17.15 10.29
C THR A 161 4.87 -15.86 11.08
N LEU A 162 4.89 -14.71 10.41
CA LEU A 162 5.00 -13.40 11.07
C LEU A 162 3.74 -13.08 11.88
N ASN A 163 2.56 -13.41 11.39
CA ASN A 163 1.32 -13.28 12.14
C ASN A 163 1.29 -14.19 13.37
N TRP A 164 1.81 -15.40 13.26
CA TRP A 164 1.94 -16.32 14.41
C TRP A 164 2.90 -15.76 15.45
N ILE A 165 4.10 -15.28 15.06
CA ILE A 165 5.06 -14.64 15.96
C ILE A 165 4.45 -13.41 16.65
N ALA A 166 3.71 -12.59 15.93
CA ALA A 166 3.04 -11.42 16.49
C ALA A 166 1.93 -11.80 17.49
N ALA A 167 1.23 -12.91 17.28
CA ALA A 167 0.21 -13.40 18.21
C ALA A 167 0.84 -13.95 19.52
N GLU A 168 1.94 -14.71 19.42
CA GLU A 168 2.63 -15.23 20.62
C GLU A 168 3.34 -14.15 21.45
N ALA A 169 3.73 -13.05 20.86
CA ALA A 169 4.33 -11.93 21.59
C ALA A 169 3.32 -11.12 22.43
N GLN A 170 2.02 -11.45 22.35
CA GLN A 170 0.94 -10.81 23.12
C GLN A 170 0.50 -11.63 24.35
N GLU A 171 1.00 -12.84 24.53
CA GLU A 171 0.87 -13.66 25.77
C GLU A 171 2.08 -13.46 26.71
#